data_ac8a3b26e8d373d84ae4ed06c2214597
#
_entry.id   ac8a3b26e8d373d84ae4ed06c2214597
#
_cell.length_a   1.000
_cell.length_b   1.000
_cell.length_c   1.000
_cell.angle_alpha   90.00
_cell.angle_beta   90.00
_cell.angle_gamma   90.00
#
_symmetry.space_group_name_H-M   'P 1'
#
loop_
_entity.id
_entity.type
_entity.pdbx_description
1 polymer ?
#
loop_
_entity_poly.entity_id
_entity_poly.type
_entity_poly.pdbx_seq_one_letter_code
_entity_poly.pdbx_strand_id
1 'polypeptide(L)'
;MGVSARNVFKGKISALVNGAVNAEVELTTAGGDKIVAIVTESSVKSLGLAVGKEAIAYVKAPWVMLLSGEPNVRFSARNQLPGKVVRLDKGGVNTEVGLELAGGATVYAVVTNDAINELGLKIGASASALIKASHVILGVPA
;
A
#
# COMPACT_ATOMS: atom_id res chain seq x y z
N MET A 1 20.76 6.55 -1.80
CA MET A 1 20.16 5.84 -2.95
C MET A 1 18.67 6.06 -2.93
N GLY A 2 18.09 6.39 -4.07
CA GLY A 2 16.64 6.57 -4.23
C GLY A 2 16.00 5.38 -4.93
N VAL A 3 14.72 5.17 -4.66
CA VAL A 3 13.89 4.17 -5.31
C VAL A 3 12.74 4.89 -6.02
N SER A 4 12.38 4.48 -7.21
CA SER A 4 11.36 5.16 -8.03
C SER A 4 9.91 4.87 -7.59
N ALA A 5 9.69 4.15 -6.52
CA ALA A 5 8.36 3.92 -5.96
C ALA A 5 7.88 5.16 -5.20
N ARG A 6 6.66 5.61 -5.48
CA ARG A 6 6.05 6.76 -4.80
C ARG A 6 5.64 6.42 -3.36
N ASN A 7 5.22 5.17 -3.12
CA ASN A 7 4.82 4.71 -1.78
C ASN A 7 5.97 4.01 -1.09
N VAL A 8 6.37 4.56 0.05
CA VAL A 8 7.43 4.02 0.89
C VAL A 8 6.93 4.01 2.33
N PHE A 9 6.77 2.81 2.89
CA PHE A 9 6.29 2.64 4.26
C PHE A 9 7.38 1.99 5.11
N LYS A 10 7.88 2.72 6.09
CA LYS A 10 8.88 2.22 7.04
C LYS A 10 8.18 1.69 8.28
N GLY A 11 8.61 0.54 8.76
CA GLY A 11 8.04 -0.04 9.96
C GLY A 11 8.79 -1.26 10.44
N LYS A 12 8.10 -2.05 11.25
CA LYS A 12 8.61 -3.33 11.76
C LYS A 12 7.69 -4.46 11.32
N ILE A 13 8.28 -5.60 11.05
CA ILE A 13 7.51 -6.81 10.74
C ILE A 13 6.76 -7.22 12.01
N SER A 14 5.45 -7.28 11.92
CA SER A 14 4.56 -7.62 13.03
C SER A 14 3.98 -9.02 12.94
N ALA A 15 4.00 -9.62 11.74
CA ALA A 15 3.57 -11.01 11.54
C ALA A 15 4.27 -11.59 10.33
N LEU A 16 4.53 -12.89 10.38
CA LEU A 16 5.14 -13.63 9.29
C LEU A 16 4.53 -15.03 9.25
N VAL A 17 3.92 -15.38 8.14
CA VAL A 17 3.35 -16.71 7.91
C VAL A 17 4.08 -17.35 6.75
N ASN A 18 4.82 -18.43 7.03
CA ASN A 18 5.57 -19.15 6.03
C ASN A 18 4.68 -20.13 5.27
N GLY A 19 4.88 -20.21 3.96
CA GLY A 19 4.28 -21.23 3.09
C GLY A 19 5.35 -22.05 2.42
N ALA A 20 4.96 -22.92 1.50
CA ALA A 20 5.90 -23.78 0.78
C ALA A 20 6.78 -22.99 -0.18
N VAL A 21 6.21 -22.01 -0.88
CA VAL A 21 6.88 -21.20 -1.90
C VAL A 21 6.90 -19.72 -1.51
N ASN A 22 5.79 -19.21 -1.01
CA ASN A 22 5.63 -17.81 -0.63
C ASN A 22 5.35 -17.68 0.85
N ALA A 23 5.66 -16.49 1.38
CA ALA A 23 5.35 -16.09 2.73
C ALA A 23 4.48 -14.83 2.72
N GLU A 24 3.61 -14.70 3.71
CA GLU A 24 2.85 -13.47 3.96
C GLU A 24 3.52 -12.71 5.09
N VAL A 25 3.84 -11.45 4.85
CA VAL A 25 4.56 -10.59 5.80
C VAL A 25 3.70 -9.37 6.09
N GLU A 26 3.44 -9.10 7.37
CA GLU A 26 2.76 -7.90 7.81
C GLU A 26 3.78 -6.91 8.34
N LEU A 27 3.78 -5.70 7.81
CA LEU A 27 4.59 -4.57 8.26
C LEU A 27 3.68 -3.58 8.98
N THR A 28 4.06 -3.16 10.18
CA THR A 28 3.33 -2.13 10.92
C THR A 28 4.20 -0.88 11.01
N THR A 29 3.66 0.25 10.55
CA THR A 29 4.33 1.55 10.64
C THR A 29 4.30 2.08 12.07
N ALA A 30 5.08 3.12 12.37
CA ALA A 30 5.11 3.74 13.70
C ALA A 30 3.72 4.26 14.12
N GLY A 31 2.91 4.71 13.18
CA GLY A 31 1.54 5.18 13.44
C GLY A 31 0.50 4.07 13.57
N GLY A 32 0.87 2.81 13.32
CA GLY A 32 -0.02 1.66 13.45
C GLY A 32 -0.68 1.21 12.15
N ASP A 33 -0.37 1.82 11.02
CA ASP A 33 -0.87 1.36 9.73
C ASP A 33 -0.20 0.04 9.34
N LYS A 34 -0.97 -0.89 8.79
CA LYS A 34 -0.48 -2.23 8.45
C LYS A 34 -0.50 -2.45 6.96
N ILE A 35 0.61 -2.94 6.43
CA ILE A 35 0.79 -3.28 5.03
C ILE A 35 1.18 -4.76 4.94
N VAL A 36 0.46 -5.50 4.13
CA VAL A 36 0.71 -6.94 3.91
C VAL A 36 1.41 -7.13 2.58
N ALA A 37 2.51 -7.87 2.59
CA ALA A 37 3.25 -8.26 1.40
C ALA A 37 3.26 -9.79 1.26
N ILE A 38 3.18 -10.27 0.03
CA ILE A 38 3.44 -11.68 -0.28
C ILE A 38 4.76 -11.71 -1.03
N VAL A 39 5.75 -12.38 -0.44
CA VAL A 39 7.11 -12.51 -0.98
C VAL A 39 7.49 -13.97 -1.04
N THR A 40 8.55 -14.30 -1.78
CA THR A 40 9.02 -15.68 -1.84
C THR A 40 9.69 -16.09 -0.53
N GLU A 41 9.65 -17.38 -0.20
CA GLU A 41 10.42 -17.92 0.92
C GLU A 41 11.92 -17.70 0.73
N SER A 42 12.38 -17.71 -0.50
CA SER A 42 13.77 -17.37 -0.84
C SER A 42 14.12 -15.95 -0.41
N SER A 43 13.21 -14.99 -0.62
CA SER A 43 13.40 -13.60 -0.17
C SER A 43 13.40 -13.49 1.35
N VAL A 44 12.52 -14.24 2.03
CA VAL A 44 12.50 -14.27 3.50
C VAL A 44 13.87 -14.66 4.05
N LYS A 45 14.47 -15.69 3.47
CA LYS A 45 15.80 -16.18 3.90
C LYS A 45 16.90 -15.19 3.56
N SER A 46 16.93 -14.72 2.32
CA SER A 46 18.03 -13.85 1.84
C SER A 46 18.02 -12.48 2.54
N LEU A 47 16.87 -11.97 2.90
CA LEU A 47 16.75 -10.69 3.59
C LEU A 47 16.71 -10.83 5.12
N GLY A 48 16.62 -12.05 5.62
CA GLY A 48 16.51 -12.30 7.05
C GLY A 48 15.23 -11.73 7.67
N LEU A 49 14.11 -11.85 6.96
CA LEU A 49 12.84 -11.32 7.45
C LEU A 49 12.36 -12.11 8.67
N ALA A 50 12.02 -11.39 9.72
CA ALA A 50 11.52 -11.99 10.97
C ALA A 50 10.70 -10.95 11.73
N VAL A 51 9.79 -11.43 12.58
CA VAL A 51 9.00 -10.56 13.46
C VAL A 51 9.93 -9.72 14.32
N GLY A 52 9.63 -8.42 14.42
CA GLY A 52 10.44 -7.44 15.17
C GLY A 52 11.52 -6.75 14.34
N LYS A 53 11.86 -7.26 13.17
CA LYS A 53 12.86 -6.63 12.31
C LYS A 53 12.30 -5.43 11.57
N GLU A 54 13.15 -4.42 11.36
CA GLU A 54 12.83 -3.26 10.55
C GLU A 54 12.78 -3.65 9.08
N ALA A 55 11.80 -3.12 8.39
CA ALA A 55 11.65 -3.31 6.95
C ALA A 55 11.00 -2.07 6.32
N ILE A 56 11.09 -2.00 5.01
CA ILE A 56 10.50 -0.92 4.22
C ILE A 56 9.67 -1.56 3.12
N ALA A 57 8.42 -1.14 3.00
CA ALA A 57 7.53 -1.58 1.92
C ALA A 57 7.48 -0.52 0.83
N TYR A 58 7.62 -0.95 -0.41
CA TYR A 58 7.57 -0.11 -1.61
C TYR A 58 6.43 -0.55 -2.50
N VAL A 59 5.63 0.40 -2.97
CA VAL A 59 4.55 0.15 -3.92
C VAL A 59 4.50 1.26 -4.96
N LYS A 60 4.42 0.90 -6.23
CA LYS A 60 4.23 1.87 -7.29
C LYS A 60 2.82 2.44 -7.26
N ALA A 61 2.69 3.76 -7.34
CA ALA A 61 1.39 4.42 -7.31
C ALA A 61 0.40 3.95 -8.39
N PRO A 62 0.82 3.62 -9.62
CA PRO A 62 -0.10 3.08 -10.62
C PRO A 62 -0.71 1.71 -10.28
N TRP A 63 -0.15 1.00 -9.31
CA TRP A 63 -0.66 -0.31 -8.88
C TRP A 63 -1.67 -0.23 -7.74
N VAL A 64 -1.92 0.97 -7.23
CA VAL A 64 -2.91 1.20 -6.18
C VAL A 64 -4.26 1.47 -6.82
N MET A 65 -5.26 0.68 -6.46
CA MET A 65 -6.64 0.93 -6.87
C MET A 65 -7.35 1.73 -5.80
N LEU A 66 -8.27 2.56 -6.21
CA LEU A 66 -9.09 3.34 -5.27
C LEU A 66 -10.55 2.90 -5.34
N LEU A 67 -11.18 2.88 -4.19
CA LEU A 67 -12.57 2.54 -4.00
C LEU A 67 -13.25 3.68 -3.23
N SER A 68 -14.38 4.16 -3.72
CA SER A 68 -15.20 5.14 -3.00
C SER A 68 -16.49 4.50 -2.51
N GLY A 69 -17.01 5.01 -1.40
CA GLY A 69 -18.27 4.55 -0.81
C GLY A 69 -18.18 3.17 -0.15
N GLU A 70 -19.34 2.63 0.19
CA GLU A 70 -19.48 1.30 0.78
C GLU A 70 -19.50 0.25 -0.35
N PRO A 71 -18.57 -0.70 -0.35
CA PRO A 71 -18.53 -1.69 -1.41
C PRO A 71 -19.62 -2.75 -1.25
N ASN A 72 -20.28 -3.10 -2.36
CA ASN A 72 -21.16 -4.26 -2.44
C ASN A 72 -20.40 -5.53 -2.82
N VAL A 73 -19.09 -5.45 -2.93
CA VAL A 73 -18.22 -6.52 -3.42
C VAL A 73 -17.13 -6.76 -2.38
N ARG A 74 -16.85 -8.04 -2.13
CA ARG A 74 -15.69 -8.44 -1.33
C ARG A 74 -14.50 -8.62 -2.25
N PHE A 75 -13.35 -8.14 -1.82
CA PHE A 75 -12.12 -8.16 -2.62
C PHE A 75 -11.11 -9.14 -2.04
N SER A 76 -10.35 -9.79 -2.91
CA SER A 76 -9.26 -10.68 -2.51
C SER A 76 -7.96 -9.93 -2.20
N ALA A 77 -7.90 -8.63 -2.42
CA ALA A 77 -6.74 -7.83 -2.08
C ALA A 77 -6.51 -7.87 -0.57
N ARG A 78 -5.29 -8.23 -0.16
CA ARG A 78 -4.94 -8.31 1.27
C ARG A 78 -4.83 -6.94 1.91
N ASN A 79 -4.53 -5.91 1.13
CA ASN A 79 -4.48 -4.54 1.61
C ASN A 79 -5.73 -3.79 1.16
N GLN A 80 -6.57 -3.47 2.13
CA GLN A 80 -7.75 -2.63 1.96
C GLN A 80 -7.65 -1.54 3.01
N LEU A 81 -7.20 -0.37 2.59
CA LEU A 81 -6.74 0.69 3.49
C LEU A 81 -7.68 1.88 3.40
N PRO A 82 -8.61 2.03 4.36
CA PRO A 82 -9.51 3.19 4.37
C PRO A 82 -8.77 4.45 4.81
N GLY A 83 -9.17 5.57 4.23
CA GLY A 83 -8.59 6.86 4.56
C GLY A 83 -9.37 8.01 3.97
N LYS A 84 -8.75 9.19 3.97
CA LYS A 84 -9.32 10.41 3.42
C LYS A 84 -8.41 10.99 2.35
N VAL A 85 -9.02 11.50 1.29
CA VAL A 85 -8.29 12.18 0.22
C VAL A 85 -7.74 13.49 0.75
N VAL A 86 -6.41 13.63 0.76
CA VAL A 86 -5.72 14.84 1.21
C VAL A 86 -4.96 15.54 0.08
N ARG A 87 -4.85 14.89 -1.08
CA ARG A 87 -4.17 15.45 -2.24
C ARG A 87 -4.80 14.98 -3.54
N LEU A 88 -4.98 15.90 -4.46
CA LEU A 88 -5.38 15.63 -5.85
C LEU A 88 -4.50 16.50 -6.75
N ASP A 89 -3.58 15.86 -7.45
CA ASP A 89 -2.68 16.53 -8.39
C ASP A 89 -3.01 16.08 -9.81
N LYS A 90 -3.84 16.88 -10.47
CA LYS A 90 -4.40 16.55 -11.78
C LYS A 90 -3.41 16.84 -12.89
N GLY A 91 -3.06 15.80 -13.65
CA GLY A 91 -2.31 15.93 -14.90
C GLY A 91 -3.22 15.96 -16.12
N GLY A 92 -2.64 15.82 -17.31
CA GLY A 92 -3.40 15.82 -18.56
C GLY A 92 -4.32 14.62 -18.74
N VAL A 93 -3.91 13.46 -18.26
CA VAL A 93 -4.64 12.18 -18.40
C VAL A 93 -4.88 11.54 -17.05
N ASN A 94 -3.90 11.60 -16.16
CA ASN A 94 -3.93 10.96 -14.85
C ASN A 94 -3.90 11.99 -13.73
N THR A 95 -4.42 11.57 -12.57
CA THR A 95 -4.34 12.32 -11.32
C THR A 95 -3.57 11.51 -10.29
N GLU A 96 -2.64 12.14 -9.58
CA GLU A 96 -2.07 11.55 -8.37
C GLU A 96 -2.95 11.87 -7.19
N VAL A 97 -3.39 10.83 -6.50
CA VAL A 97 -4.26 10.94 -5.31
C VAL A 97 -3.44 10.57 -4.09
N GLY A 98 -3.45 11.41 -3.07
CA GLY A 98 -2.93 11.09 -1.75
C GLY A 98 -4.06 10.76 -0.81
N LEU A 99 -4.01 9.57 -0.20
CA LEU A 99 -4.98 9.09 0.76
C LEU A 99 -4.31 8.96 2.12
N GLU A 100 -4.76 9.71 3.11
CA GLU A 100 -4.22 9.64 4.46
C GLU A 100 -4.94 8.54 5.25
N LEU A 101 -4.16 7.60 5.77
CA LEU A 101 -4.63 6.48 6.58
C LEU A 101 -4.78 6.89 8.05
N ALA A 102 -5.45 6.05 8.83
CA ALA A 102 -5.74 6.30 10.24
C ALA A 102 -4.46 6.52 11.09
N GLY A 103 -3.38 5.84 10.76
CA GLY A 103 -2.09 5.96 11.44
C GLY A 103 -1.22 7.14 10.98
N GLY A 104 -1.69 7.92 10.02
CA GLY A 104 -0.99 9.08 9.49
C GLY A 104 -0.13 8.83 8.26
N ALA A 105 0.03 7.58 7.84
CA ALA A 105 0.72 7.29 6.58
C ALA A 105 -0.13 7.76 5.39
N THR A 106 0.51 8.20 4.32
CA THR A 106 -0.18 8.59 3.08
C THR A 106 0.10 7.56 2.00
N VAL A 107 -0.95 7.08 1.36
CA VAL A 107 -0.88 6.20 0.20
C VAL A 107 -1.15 7.03 -1.04
N TYR A 108 -0.27 6.92 -2.02
CA TYR A 108 -0.41 7.60 -3.31
C TYR A 108 -0.86 6.62 -4.37
N ALA A 109 -1.87 7.02 -5.12
CA ALA A 109 -2.37 6.29 -6.28
C ALA A 109 -2.30 7.18 -7.51
N VAL A 110 -2.01 6.59 -8.65
CA VAL A 110 -2.13 7.27 -9.95
C VAL A 110 -3.27 6.62 -10.69
N VAL A 111 -4.33 7.37 -10.91
CA VAL A 111 -5.55 6.91 -11.59
C VAL A 111 -5.92 7.88 -12.70
N THR A 112 -6.75 7.42 -13.63
CA THR A 112 -7.18 8.29 -14.72
C THR A 112 -8.08 9.43 -14.21
N ASN A 113 -8.08 10.55 -14.93
CA ASN A 113 -8.98 11.67 -14.61
C ASN A 113 -10.45 11.22 -14.69
N ASP A 114 -10.77 10.32 -15.62
CA ASP A 114 -12.12 9.76 -15.73
C ASP A 114 -12.51 8.99 -14.47
N ALA A 115 -11.59 8.21 -13.90
CA ALA A 115 -11.84 7.48 -12.64
C ALA A 115 -12.12 8.44 -11.48
N ILE A 116 -11.41 9.57 -11.39
CA ILE A 116 -11.66 10.58 -10.37
C ILE A 116 -13.10 11.07 -10.46
N ASN A 117 -13.57 11.37 -11.67
CA ASN A 117 -14.94 11.85 -11.90
C ASN A 117 -15.99 10.78 -11.56
N GLU A 118 -15.77 9.54 -12.01
CA GLU A 118 -16.68 8.43 -11.74
C GLU A 118 -16.80 8.12 -10.25
N LEU A 119 -15.67 8.13 -9.54
CA LEU A 119 -15.64 7.87 -8.10
C LEU A 119 -16.07 9.06 -7.25
N GLY A 120 -16.18 10.24 -7.85
CA GLY A 120 -16.55 11.47 -7.14
C GLY A 120 -15.52 11.88 -6.10
N LEU A 121 -14.24 11.63 -6.36
CA LEU A 121 -13.17 11.95 -5.41
C LEU A 121 -12.89 13.44 -5.35
N LYS A 122 -12.78 13.95 -4.14
CA LYS A 122 -12.41 15.34 -3.85
C LYS A 122 -11.68 15.38 -2.51
N ILE A 123 -10.97 16.48 -2.25
CA ILE A 123 -10.28 16.67 -0.96
C ILE A 123 -11.29 16.52 0.18
N GLY A 124 -10.92 15.70 1.17
CA GLY A 124 -11.76 15.40 2.33
C GLY A 124 -12.70 14.21 2.14
N ALA A 125 -12.85 13.69 0.92
CA ALA A 125 -13.70 12.52 0.68
C ALA A 125 -13.09 11.26 1.30
N SER A 126 -13.94 10.36 1.77
CA SER A 126 -13.55 9.03 2.22
C SER A 126 -13.34 8.11 1.03
N ALA A 127 -12.27 7.35 1.05
CA ALA A 127 -11.95 6.36 0.03
C ALA A 127 -11.12 5.25 0.66
N SER A 128 -10.94 4.16 -0.06
CA SER A 128 -10.05 3.08 0.36
C SER A 128 -9.06 2.76 -0.76
N ALA A 129 -7.83 2.45 -0.38
CA ALA A 129 -6.82 1.95 -1.29
C ALA A 129 -6.84 0.42 -1.28
N LEU A 130 -6.84 -0.18 -2.46
CA LEU A 130 -6.71 -1.63 -2.64
C LEU A 130 -5.35 -1.91 -3.25
N ILE A 131 -4.55 -2.72 -2.57
CA ILE A 131 -3.22 -3.08 -3.04
C ILE A 131 -3.05 -4.59 -2.96
N LYS A 132 -2.71 -5.19 -4.07
CA LYS A 132 -2.39 -6.61 -4.11
C LYS A 132 -1.10 -6.85 -3.35
N ALA A 133 -1.10 -7.79 -2.40
CA ALA A 133 0.06 -8.05 -1.55
C ALA A 133 1.30 -8.48 -2.34
N SER A 134 1.12 -9.14 -3.49
CA SER A 134 2.23 -9.51 -4.38
C SER A 134 2.84 -8.34 -5.15
N HIS A 135 2.21 -7.17 -5.12
CA HIS A 135 2.76 -5.93 -5.70
C HIS A 135 3.62 -5.15 -4.70
N VAL A 136 3.63 -5.55 -3.44
CA VAL A 136 4.44 -4.89 -2.41
C VAL A 136 5.83 -5.51 -2.41
N ILE A 137 6.85 -4.66 -2.53
CA ILE A 137 8.24 -5.06 -2.46
C ILE A 137 8.78 -4.68 -1.08
N LEU A 138 9.44 -5.63 -0.43
CA LEU A 138 10.08 -5.38 0.86
C LEU A 138 11.58 -5.18 0.69
N GLY A 139 12.11 -4.21 1.42
CA GLY A 139 13.54 -4.01 1.59
C GLY A 139 13.88 -4.01 3.08
N VAL A 140 15.13 -4.28 3.39
CA VAL A 140 15.64 -4.21 4.75
C VAL A 140 16.84 -3.28 4.80
N PRO A 141 17.11 -2.61 5.93
CA PRO A 141 18.35 -1.85 6.09
C PRO A 141 19.56 -2.76 5.89
N ALA A 142 20.53 -2.24 5.19
CA ALA A 142 21.77 -2.98 4.89
C ALA A 142 22.62 -3.22 6.15
#